data_f81ad3e6c24bd028e74b31bcefb416fe
#
_entry.id   f81ad3e6c24bd028e74b31bcefb416fe
#
_cell.length_a   1.000
_cell.length_b   1.000
_cell.length_c   1.000
_cell.angle_alpha   90.00
_cell.angle_beta   90.00
_cell.angle_gamma   90.00
#
_symmetry.space_group_name_H-M   'P 1'
#
loop_
_entity.id
_entity.type
_entity.pdbx_description
1 polymer ?
#
loop_
_entity_poly.entity_id
_entity_poly.type
_entity_poly.pdbx_seq_one_letter_code
_entity_poly.pdbx_strand_id
1 'polypeptide(L)'
;MIKTILFEIHHLYYWPNFQPIIEELISRKNYIIHVSIPHRSSKDQENILKALCSKVTAQVIIADTEKDRIKKLIKNRYDVIIIGNVGQVNQIANQKSIVVMVYHGIGLKQSYYNDIDNRVDIRAVESSGRFNELANQGHKNLELTGFTKLDRLQTITDNEVNDYRKYLDLDPNKKTILYAPSFYPTSIEKIAPLIPFISQDFNVVIKLHGFSWEQKRFHYQSELCVELENNNENIKLVSNNKVDIVPLYKIAEALITDISSTMFEYLPLNRPIIQAECYTLRLKHKIFQSRFIKKLDITRQQEVDFVYKVLNPEDVLSRLYFALDNPGEMSNKRSIACKNFLYKVDGKASERLVNAIENF
;
A
#
# COMPACT_ATOMS: atom_id res chain seq x y z
N MET A 1 0.33 4.28 -33.26
CA MET A 1 0.92 5.57 -32.82
C MET A 1 1.46 5.37 -31.42
N ILE A 2 2.68 5.83 -31.11
CA ILE A 2 3.26 5.73 -29.77
C ILE A 2 2.55 6.76 -28.88
N LYS A 3 2.01 6.31 -27.75
CA LYS A 3 1.36 7.17 -26.74
C LYS A 3 2.34 7.51 -25.61
N THR A 4 2.26 8.72 -25.06
CA THR A 4 3.05 9.17 -23.91
C THR A 4 2.22 9.08 -22.65
N ILE A 5 2.76 8.42 -21.62
CA ILE A 5 2.07 8.21 -20.34
C ILE A 5 2.86 8.84 -19.20
N LEU A 6 2.18 9.56 -18.33
CA LEU A 6 2.72 10.09 -17.08
C LEU A 6 2.15 9.30 -15.89
N PHE A 7 3.03 8.83 -15.02
CA PHE A 7 2.70 8.42 -13.66
C PHE A 7 3.07 9.55 -12.70
N GLU A 8 2.06 10.23 -12.17
CA GLU A 8 2.26 11.30 -11.19
C GLU A 8 2.23 10.70 -9.78
N ILE A 9 3.42 10.46 -9.22
CA ILE A 9 3.63 9.80 -7.93
C ILE A 9 3.71 10.87 -6.84
N HIS A 10 2.64 11.06 -6.07
CA HIS A 10 2.64 12.03 -4.96
C HIS A 10 3.49 11.56 -3.77
N HIS A 11 3.66 10.24 -3.61
CA HIS A 11 4.46 9.60 -2.57
C HIS A 11 5.02 8.27 -3.08
N LEU A 12 6.23 7.89 -2.65
CA LEU A 12 6.87 6.64 -3.06
C LEU A 12 6.04 5.39 -2.74
N TYR A 13 5.22 5.42 -1.69
CA TYR A 13 4.37 4.28 -1.34
C TYR A 13 3.24 4.00 -2.35
N TYR A 14 3.07 4.84 -3.40
CA TYR A 14 2.19 4.53 -4.55
C TYR A 14 2.86 3.59 -5.55
N TRP A 15 4.19 3.54 -5.56
CA TRP A 15 4.97 2.76 -6.53
C TRP A 15 4.50 1.30 -6.66
N PRO A 16 4.24 0.53 -5.57
CA PRO A 16 3.79 -0.85 -5.69
C PRO A 16 2.47 -1.04 -6.46
N ASN A 17 1.63 0.01 -6.51
CA ASN A 17 0.41 0.00 -7.30
C ASN A 17 0.65 0.36 -8.77
N PHE A 18 1.66 1.18 -9.04
CA PHE A 18 1.97 1.68 -10.38
C PHE A 18 2.93 0.76 -11.13
N GLN A 19 3.86 0.12 -10.45
CA GLN A 19 4.86 -0.73 -11.09
C GLN A 19 4.23 -1.83 -11.96
N PRO A 20 3.23 -2.62 -11.55
CA PRO A 20 2.63 -3.64 -12.41
C PRO A 20 1.96 -3.04 -13.66
N ILE A 21 1.39 -1.84 -13.55
CA ILE A 21 0.80 -1.13 -14.70
C ILE A 21 1.90 -0.68 -15.67
N ILE A 22 3.03 -0.18 -15.15
CA ILE A 22 4.19 0.21 -15.96
C ILE A 22 4.74 -1.01 -16.71
N GLU A 23 4.90 -2.13 -16.03
CA GLU A 23 5.38 -3.40 -16.61
C GLU A 23 4.45 -3.90 -17.71
N GLU A 24 3.14 -3.84 -17.49
CA GLU A 24 2.14 -4.20 -18.49
C GLU A 24 2.20 -3.29 -19.73
N LEU A 25 2.30 -1.98 -19.55
CA LEU A 25 2.42 -1.01 -20.65
C LEU A 25 3.71 -1.24 -21.45
N ILE A 26 4.83 -1.52 -20.79
CA ILE A 26 6.11 -1.82 -21.45
C ILE A 26 6.00 -3.09 -22.30
N SER A 27 5.31 -4.12 -21.80
CA SER A 27 5.11 -5.38 -22.52
C SER A 27 4.40 -5.18 -23.87
N ARG A 28 3.52 -4.16 -23.96
CA ARG A 28 2.77 -3.80 -25.19
C ARG A 28 3.58 -2.98 -26.20
N LYS A 29 4.77 -2.48 -25.86
CA LYS A 29 5.76 -1.82 -26.72
C LYS A 29 5.31 -0.52 -27.43
N ASN A 30 4.15 0.03 -27.09
CA ASN A 30 3.57 1.20 -27.77
C ASN A 30 3.55 2.46 -26.92
N TYR A 31 4.36 2.51 -25.84
CA TYR A 31 4.30 3.57 -24.85
C TYR A 31 5.66 4.15 -24.50
N ILE A 32 5.71 5.46 -24.31
CA ILE A 32 6.81 6.19 -23.65
C ILE A 32 6.31 6.52 -22.25
N ILE A 33 7.02 6.04 -21.22
CA ILE A 33 6.59 6.16 -19.84
C ILE A 33 7.47 7.16 -19.11
N HIS A 34 6.83 8.19 -18.57
CA HIS A 34 7.41 9.16 -17.67
C HIS A 34 6.84 8.97 -16.27
N VAL A 35 7.69 9.18 -15.28
CA VAL A 35 7.32 9.13 -13.86
C VAL A 35 7.75 10.44 -13.23
N SER A 36 6.88 11.07 -12.45
CA SER A 36 7.18 12.33 -11.78
C SER A 36 6.80 12.28 -10.30
N ILE A 37 7.59 12.96 -9.46
CA ILE A 37 7.33 13.14 -8.02
C ILE A 37 7.37 14.64 -7.70
N PRO A 38 6.49 15.18 -6.84
CA PRO A 38 6.51 16.59 -6.47
C PRO A 38 7.85 17.04 -5.89
N HIS A 39 8.28 18.24 -6.20
CA HIS A 39 9.54 18.83 -5.74
C HIS A 39 9.70 18.87 -4.20
N ARG A 40 8.59 18.84 -3.46
CA ARG A 40 8.61 18.73 -1.98
C ARG A 40 9.20 17.42 -1.44
N SER A 41 9.41 16.43 -2.30
CA SER A 41 10.02 15.17 -1.93
C SER A 41 11.49 15.36 -1.59
N SER A 42 12.01 14.57 -0.65
CA SER A 42 13.43 14.63 -0.29
C SER A 42 14.32 14.13 -1.43
N LYS A 43 15.59 14.51 -1.40
CA LYS A 43 16.59 14.02 -2.36
C LYS A 43 16.69 12.49 -2.34
N ASP A 44 16.52 11.88 -1.18
CA ASP A 44 16.55 10.41 -1.03
C ASP A 44 15.37 9.77 -1.75
N GLN A 45 14.16 10.35 -1.65
CA GLN A 45 12.99 9.87 -2.38
C GLN A 45 13.17 9.96 -3.91
N GLU A 46 13.77 11.06 -4.40
CA GLU A 46 14.12 11.18 -5.81
C GLU A 46 15.11 10.10 -6.25
N ASN A 47 16.14 9.82 -5.45
CA ASN A 47 17.15 8.79 -5.75
C ASN A 47 16.52 7.39 -5.75
N ILE A 48 15.66 7.09 -4.78
CA ILE A 48 14.90 5.84 -4.74
C ILE A 48 14.04 5.71 -6.00
N LEU A 49 13.29 6.75 -6.37
CA LEU A 49 12.46 6.74 -7.56
C LEU A 49 13.27 6.50 -8.84
N LYS A 50 14.44 7.15 -8.99
CA LYS A 50 15.34 6.92 -10.14
C LYS A 50 15.79 5.46 -10.21
N ALA A 51 16.17 4.88 -9.06
CA ALA A 51 16.58 3.48 -8.99
C ALA A 51 15.44 2.51 -9.31
N LEU A 52 14.20 2.83 -8.94
CA LEU A 52 13.01 2.04 -9.28
C LEU A 52 12.69 2.14 -10.77
N CYS A 53 12.68 3.35 -11.33
CA CYS A 53 12.39 3.60 -12.74
C CYS A 53 13.41 2.96 -13.68
N SER A 54 14.70 2.92 -13.30
CA SER A 54 15.75 2.30 -14.11
C SER A 54 15.53 0.79 -14.32
N LYS A 55 14.86 0.12 -13.36
CA LYS A 55 14.55 -1.31 -13.47
C LYS A 55 13.43 -1.61 -14.48
N VAL A 56 12.55 -0.63 -14.71
CA VAL A 56 11.37 -0.77 -15.59
C VAL A 56 11.44 0.14 -16.81
N THR A 57 12.62 0.64 -17.20
CA THR A 57 12.85 1.46 -18.41
C THR A 57 11.90 2.67 -18.51
N ALA A 58 11.59 3.31 -17.37
CA ALA A 58 10.78 4.53 -17.32
C ALA A 58 11.66 5.76 -17.08
N GLN A 59 11.29 6.91 -17.67
CA GLN A 59 12.02 8.16 -17.51
C GLN A 59 11.49 8.98 -16.33
N VAL A 60 12.38 9.44 -15.45
CA VAL A 60 12.01 10.29 -14.31
C VAL A 60 12.02 11.76 -14.71
N ILE A 61 10.92 12.47 -14.47
CA ILE A 61 10.80 13.92 -14.68
C ILE A 61 10.90 14.64 -13.32
N ILE A 62 11.99 15.32 -13.10
CA ILE A 62 12.26 16.16 -11.93
C ILE A 62 12.72 17.56 -12.37
N ALA A 63 12.65 18.51 -11.46
CA ALA A 63 13.15 19.88 -11.66
C ALA A 63 13.54 20.50 -10.32
N ASP A 64 14.27 21.61 -10.37
CA ASP A 64 14.76 22.32 -9.20
C ASP A 64 13.65 23.07 -8.43
N THR A 65 12.52 23.34 -9.09
CA THR A 65 11.32 23.93 -8.47
C THR A 65 10.06 23.22 -8.92
N GLU A 66 9.01 23.25 -8.08
CA GLU A 66 7.70 22.69 -8.46
C GLU A 66 7.13 23.39 -9.70
N LYS A 67 7.31 24.71 -9.81
CA LYS A 67 6.87 25.48 -10.97
C LYS A 67 7.52 24.99 -12.28
N ASP A 68 8.82 24.70 -12.26
CA ASP A 68 9.52 24.22 -13.44
C ASP A 68 9.20 22.76 -13.74
N ARG A 69 8.96 21.96 -12.71
CA ARG A 69 8.45 20.59 -12.88
C ARG A 69 7.11 20.60 -13.62
N ILE A 70 6.15 21.38 -13.15
CA ILE A 70 4.82 21.49 -13.77
C ILE A 70 4.94 22.01 -15.22
N LYS A 71 5.80 23.02 -15.50
CA LYS A 71 6.04 23.47 -16.87
C LYS A 71 6.57 22.36 -17.78
N LYS A 72 7.52 21.54 -17.29
CA LYS A 72 8.05 20.39 -18.04
C LYS A 72 6.94 19.38 -18.34
N LEU A 73 6.10 19.07 -17.35
CA LEU A 73 4.98 18.14 -17.51
C LEU A 73 3.96 18.65 -18.54
N ILE A 74 3.56 19.91 -18.47
CA ILE A 74 2.64 20.52 -19.44
C ILE A 74 3.22 20.50 -20.87
N LYS A 75 4.52 20.78 -21.00
CA LYS A 75 5.20 20.78 -22.33
C LYS A 75 5.18 19.40 -23.00
N ASN A 76 5.24 18.32 -22.24
CA ASN A 76 5.27 16.95 -22.77
C ASN A 76 3.94 16.48 -23.36
N ARG A 77 2.81 17.11 -23.00
CA ARG A 77 1.45 16.82 -23.55
C ARG A 77 1.11 15.33 -23.53
N TYR A 78 0.94 14.78 -22.33
CA TYR A 78 0.65 13.36 -22.13
C TYR A 78 -0.70 12.95 -22.71
N ASP A 79 -0.71 11.77 -23.36
CA ASP A 79 -1.95 11.13 -23.83
C ASP A 79 -2.72 10.53 -22.65
N VAL A 80 -1.99 9.96 -21.68
CA VAL A 80 -2.57 9.37 -20.46
C VAL A 80 -1.81 9.87 -19.23
N ILE A 81 -2.53 10.19 -18.16
CA ILE A 81 -1.97 10.58 -16.87
C ILE A 81 -2.56 9.68 -15.78
N ILE A 82 -1.70 8.87 -15.15
CA ILE A 82 -2.08 7.95 -14.08
C ILE A 82 -1.70 8.57 -12.73
N ILE A 83 -2.67 8.67 -11.84
CA ILE A 83 -2.58 9.34 -10.55
C ILE A 83 -3.07 8.45 -9.41
N GLY A 84 -2.51 8.63 -8.21
CA GLY A 84 -2.97 7.98 -6.97
C GLY A 84 -3.82 8.89 -6.08
N ASN A 85 -3.87 10.19 -6.39
CA ASN A 85 -4.78 11.22 -5.89
C ASN A 85 -4.88 12.35 -6.89
N VAL A 86 -5.89 13.22 -6.78
CA VAL A 86 -6.14 14.32 -7.73
C VAL A 86 -4.95 15.28 -7.83
N GLY A 87 -4.37 15.69 -6.70
CA GLY A 87 -3.19 16.55 -6.67
C GLY A 87 -3.29 17.76 -7.59
N GLN A 88 -2.35 17.88 -8.54
CA GLN A 88 -2.26 18.96 -9.51
C GLN A 88 -2.65 18.56 -10.94
N VAL A 89 -3.36 17.44 -11.10
CA VAL A 89 -3.71 16.89 -12.42
C VAL A 89 -4.43 17.91 -13.31
N ASN A 90 -5.30 18.75 -12.75
CA ASN A 90 -6.03 19.79 -13.48
C ASN A 90 -5.11 20.85 -14.13
N GLN A 91 -3.88 21.02 -13.64
CA GLN A 91 -2.89 21.91 -14.23
C GLN A 91 -2.06 21.21 -15.32
N ILE A 92 -1.84 19.90 -15.16
CA ILE A 92 -0.95 19.11 -16.03
C ILE A 92 -1.71 18.55 -17.23
N ALA A 93 -2.93 18.07 -17.03
CA ALA A 93 -3.73 17.45 -18.07
C ALA A 93 -4.23 18.46 -19.10
N ASN A 94 -4.04 18.15 -20.36
CA ASN A 94 -4.70 18.89 -21.46
C ASN A 94 -6.09 18.29 -21.76
N GLN A 95 -6.86 18.93 -22.63
CA GLN A 95 -8.25 18.50 -22.95
C GLN A 95 -8.31 17.10 -23.56
N LYS A 96 -7.24 16.61 -24.19
CA LYS A 96 -7.17 15.29 -24.85
C LYS A 96 -6.55 14.21 -23.96
N SER A 97 -5.97 14.60 -22.81
CA SER A 97 -5.36 13.63 -21.89
C SER A 97 -6.45 12.78 -21.23
N ILE A 98 -6.27 11.47 -21.21
CA ILE A 98 -7.06 10.55 -20.40
C ILE A 98 -6.48 10.54 -18.98
N VAL A 99 -7.26 10.88 -17.97
CA VAL A 99 -6.85 10.87 -16.57
C VAL A 99 -7.37 9.62 -15.87
N VAL A 100 -6.45 8.83 -15.34
CA VAL A 100 -6.74 7.53 -14.72
C VAL A 100 -6.40 7.59 -13.23
N MET A 101 -7.38 7.35 -12.36
CA MET A 101 -7.18 7.25 -10.92
C MET A 101 -6.96 5.79 -10.52
N VAL A 102 -5.85 5.52 -9.82
CA VAL A 102 -5.53 4.22 -9.23
C VAL A 102 -5.36 4.40 -7.73
N TYR A 103 -6.23 3.80 -6.95
CA TYR A 103 -6.14 3.90 -5.49
C TYR A 103 -4.93 3.14 -4.95
N HIS A 104 -4.28 3.73 -3.94
CA HIS A 104 -3.04 3.20 -3.35
C HIS A 104 -3.26 2.35 -2.09
N GLY A 105 -4.51 2.16 -1.68
CA GLY A 105 -4.87 1.35 -0.52
C GLY A 105 -6.34 0.97 -0.51
N ILE A 106 -6.66 -0.12 0.18
CA ILE A 106 -8.01 -0.61 0.41
C ILE A 106 -8.44 -0.09 1.78
N GLY A 107 -9.56 0.63 1.83
CA GLY A 107 -9.73 1.56 2.89
C GLY A 107 -10.60 1.21 4.06
N LEU A 108 -10.08 1.49 5.26
CA LEU A 108 -10.82 1.79 6.46
C LEU A 108 -10.86 3.31 6.75
N LYS A 109 -10.49 4.13 5.76
CA LYS A 109 -10.40 5.59 5.89
C LYS A 109 -11.28 6.27 4.86
N GLN A 110 -12.11 7.21 5.31
CA GLN A 110 -13.01 8.02 4.48
C GLN A 110 -12.30 8.76 3.33
N SER A 111 -11.00 9.08 3.51
CA SER A 111 -10.24 9.80 2.50
C SER A 111 -10.18 9.13 1.12
N TYR A 112 -10.32 7.81 1.07
CA TYR A 112 -10.36 7.08 -0.21
C TYR A 112 -11.65 7.31 -1.02
N TYR A 113 -12.73 7.76 -0.37
CA TYR A 113 -14.03 8.01 -0.99
C TYR A 113 -14.22 9.48 -1.37
N ASN A 114 -13.46 10.38 -0.74
CA ASN A 114 -13.62 11.84 -0.90
C ASN A 114 -12.74 12.40 -2.02
N ASP A 115 -11.81 11.62 -2.59
CA ASP A 115 -10.93 12.07 -3.68
C ASP A 115 -11.62 11.88 -5.04
N ILE A 116 -12.70 12.65 -5.25
CA ILE A 116 -13.53 12.59 -6.43
C ILE A 116 -13.39 13.93 -7.18
N ASP A 117 -12.96 13.84 -8.44
CA ASP A 117 -12.82 14.99 -9.33
C ASP A 117 -13.40 14.62 -10.71
N ASN A 118 -14.11 15.56 -11.32
CA ASN A 118 -14.72 15.38 -12.64
C ASN A 118 -13.69 15.25 -13.76
N ARG A 119 -12.42 15.60 -13.51
CA ARG A 119 -11.33 15.46 -14.48
C ARG A 119 -10.85 14.02 -14.62
N VAL A 120 -11.24 13.14 -13.72
CA VAL A 120 -10.87 11.72 -13.78
C VAL A 120 -11.79 11.02 -14.77
N ASP A 121 -11.20 10.51 -15.86
CA ASP A 121 -11.91 9.83 -16.95
C ASP A 121 -12.12 8.34 -16.67
N ILE A 122 -11.14 7.69 -16.01
CA ILE A 122 -11.20 6.27 -15.61
C ILE A 122 -10.82 6.15 -14.14
N ARG A 123 -11.60 5.40 -13.38
CA ARG A 123 -11.35 5.12 -11.97
C ARG A 123 -11.23 3.62 -11.75
N ALA A 124 -9.99 3.16 -11.50
CA ALA A 124 -9.72 1.76 -11.21
C ALA A 124 -10.26 1.38 -9.83
N VAL A 125 -11.11 0.37 -9.76
CA VAL A 125 -11.77 -0.07 -8.54
C VAL A 125 -11.34 -1.48 -8.17
N GLU A 126 -11.00 -1.68 -6.90
CA GLU A 126 -10.41 -2.91 -6.38
C GLU A 126 -11.40 -4.02 -6.05
N SER A 127 -12.70 -3.70 -5.89
CA SER A 127 -13.72 -4.68 -5.48
C SER A 127 -15.09 -4.34 -6.03
N SER A 128 -15.95 -5.38 -6.17
CA SER A 128 -17.32 -5.20 -6.60
C SER A 128 -18.16 -4.41 -5.58
N GLY A 129 -17.87 -4.59 -4.28
CA GLY A 129 -18.53 -3.82 -3.21
C GLY A 129 -18.29 -2.32 -3.38
N ARG A 130 -17.02 -1.93 -3.57
CA ARG A 130 -16.67 -0.52 -3.81
C ARG A 130 -17.20 0.02 -5.13
N PHE A 131 -17.17 -0.79 -6.18
CA PHE A 131 -17.76 -0.42 -7.46
C PHE A 131 -19.22 -0.05 -7.30
N ASN A 132 -20.02 -0.92 -6.66
CA ASN A 132 -21.44 -0.68 -6.42
C ASN A 132 -21.69 0.56 -5.54
N GLU A 133 -20.88 0.77 -4.51
CA GLU A 133 -20.98 1.93 -3.64
C GLU A 133 -20.78 3.23 -4.43
N LEU A 134 -19.70 3.33 -5.21
CA LEU A 134 -19.43 4.50 -6.03
C LEU A 134 -20.48 4.69 -7.15
N ALA A 135 -20.94 3.62 -7.77
CA ALA A 135 -22.00 3.67 -8.77
C ALA A 135 -23.32 4.19 -8.18
N ASN A 136 -23.69 3.76 -6.96
CA ASN A 136 -24.87 4.25 -6.25
C ASN A 136 -24.75 5.74 -5.86
N GLN A 137 -23.51 6.25 -5.72
CA GLN A 137 -23.24 7.67 -5.54
C GLN A 137 -23.29 8.48 -6.85
N GLY A 138 -23.55 7.83 -7.98
CA GLY A 138 -23.72 8.45 -9.29
C GLY A 138 -22.45 8.53 -10.14
N HIS A 139 -21.35 7.90 -9.72
CA HIS A 139 -20.11 7.85 -10.52
C HIS A 139 -20.23 6.86 -11.67
N LYS A 140 -19.88 7.31 -12.89
CA LYS A 140 -20.02 6.51 -14.14
C LYS A 140 -18.69 6.06 -14.74
N ASN A 141 -17.59 6.62 -14.28
CA ASN A 141 -16.23 6.38 -14.81
C ASN A 141 -15.50 5.29 -14.07
N LEU A 142 -16.18 4.23 -13.68
CA LEU A 142 -15.69 3.14 -12.86
C LEU A 142 -15.27 1.94 -13.71
N GLU A 143 -14.05 1.44 -13.44
CA GLU A 143 -13.55 0.20 -14.03
C GLU A 143 -13.21 -0.79 -12.92
N LEU A 144 -13.86 -1.95 -12.94
CA LEU A 144 -13.61 -3.02 -11.96
C LEU A 144 -12.38 -3.81 -12.38
N THR A 145 -11.22 -3.31 -11.96
CA THR A 145 -9.92 -3.87 -12.36
C THR A 145 -9.38 -4.90 -11.39
N GLY A 146 -9.65 -4.74 -10.10
CA GLY A 146 -8.91 -5.35 -8.99
C GLY A 146 -7.80 -4.43 -8.51
N PHE A 147 -7.04 -4.90 -7.52
CA PHE A 147 -5.99 -4.10 -6.87
C PHE A 147 -4.62 -4.41 -7.50
N THR A 148 -4.11 -3.51 -8.33
CA THR A 148 -2.94 -3.71 -9.18
C THR A 148 -1.68 -4.14 -8.45
N LYS A 149 -1.45 -3.64 -7.23
CA LYS A 149 -0.35 -4.05 -6.35
C LYS A 149 -0.30 -5.58 -6.12
N LEU A 150 -1.46 -6.23 -6.06
CA LEU A 150 -1.56 -7.66 -5.79
C LEU A 150 -1.25 -8.53 -7.01
N ASP A 151 -1.07 -7.96 -8.20
CA ASP A 151 -0.56 -8.70 -9.36
C ASP A 151 0.80 -9.32 -9.05
N ARG A 152 1.61 -8.64 -8.23
CA ARG A 152 2.90 -9.15 -7.74
C ARG A 152 2.80 -10.47 -6.96
N LEU A 153 1.68 -10.78 -6.32
CA LEU A 153 1.51 -12.06 -5.62
C LEU A 153 1.59 -13.27 -6.57
N GLN A 154 1.23 -13.08 -7.84
CA GLN A 154 1.25 -14.12 -8.86
C GLN A 154 2.55 -14.14 -9.67
N THR A 155 3.26 -13.01 -9.73
CA THR A 155 4.49 -12.89 -10.53
C THR A 155 5.78 -13.03 -9.73
N ILE A 156 5.74 -12.86 -8.41
CA ILE A 156 6.92 -13.04 -7.55
C ILE A 156 7.38 -14.49 -7.54
N THR A 157 8.65 -14.71 -7.80
CA THR A 157 9.27 -16.03 -7.83
C THR A 157 9.75 -16.48 -6.44
N ASP A 158 9.89 -17.80 -6.24
CA ASP A 158 10.47 -18.34 -5.00
C ASP A 158 11.91 -17.85 -4.79
N ASN A 159 12.66 -17.62 -5.87
CA ASN A 159 14.02 -17.08 -5.78
C ASN A 159 14.00 -15.66 -5.20
N GLU A 160 13.11 -14.79 -5.67
CA GLU A 160 12.96 -13.43 -5.10
C GLU A 160 12.55 -13.48 -3.62
N VAL A 161 11.65 -14.39 -3.25
CA VAL A 161 11.24 -14.58 -1.84
C VAL A 161 12.44 -15.02 -1.00
N ASN A 162 13.25 -15.98 -1.50
CA ASN A 162 14.44 -16.45 -0.81
C ASN A 162 15.53 -15.36 -0.72
N ASP A 163 15.68 -14.53 -1.76
CA ASP A 163 16.61 -13.39 -1.72
C ASP A 163 16.18 -12.35 -0.67
N TYR A 164 14.88 -12.13 -0.47
CA TYR A 164 14.39 -11.30 0.62
C TYR A 164 14.66 -11.93 1.99
N ARG A 165 14.51 -13.26 2.16
CA ARG A 165 14.85 -13.94 3.41
C ARG A 165 16.33 -13.77 3.75
N LYS A 166 17.22 -13.95 2.76
CA LYS A 166 18.66 -13.73 2.91
C LYS A 166 18.99 -12.28 3.21
N TYR A 167 18.37 -11.33 2.47
CA TYR A 167 18.57 -9.89 2.68
C TYR A 167 18.21 -9.47 4.11
N LEU A 168 17.15 -10.06 4.68
CA LEU A 168 16.70 -9.81 6.05
C LEU A 168 17.44 -10.66 7.07
N ASP A 169 18.33 -11.58 6.64
CA ASP A 169 19.07 -12.47 7.53
C ASP A 169 18.14 -13.18 8.54
N LEU A 170 17.09 -13.84 8.02
CA LEU A 170 16.09 -14.52 8.83
C LEU A 170 16.57 -15.92 9.25
N ASP A 171 16.39 -16.29 10.52
CA ASP A 171 16.62 -17.64 11.00
C ASP A 171 15.68 -18.64 10.27
N PRO A 172 16.21 -19.60 9.50
CA PRO A 172 15.39 -20.54 8.74
C PRO A 172 14.56 -21.50 9.62
N ASN A 173 14.90 -21.63 10.90
CA ASN A 173 14.21 -22.50 11.84
C ASN A 173 13.04 -21.82 12.56
N LYS A 174 12.90 -20.48 12.41
CA LYS A 174 11.82 -19.71 13.02
C LYS A 174 10.77 -19.30 11.99
N LYS A 175 9.49 -19.42 12.35
CA LYS A 175 8.41 -18.80 11.59
C LYS A 175 8.58 -17.27 11.57
N THR A 176 8.14 -16.63 10.50
CA THR A 176 8.27 -15.18 10.34
C THR A 176 6.94 -14.49 10.57
N ILE A 177 6.94 -13.46 11.40
CA ILE A 177 5.80 -12.60 11.67
C ILE A 177 6.05 -11.23 11.05
N LEU A 178 5.11 -10.74 10.25
CA LEU A 178 5.17 -9.40 9.70
C LEU A 178 4.39 -8.43 10.61
N TYR A 179 5.06 -7.42 11.14
CA TYR A 179 4.41 -6.29 11.79
C TYR A 179 4.38 -5.09 10.83
N ALA A 180 3.18 -4.74 10.37
CA ALA A 180 2.97 -3.66 9.39
C ALA A 180 1.92 -2.66 9.87
N PRO A 181 2.26 -1.80 10.84
CA PRO A 181 1.33 -0.80 11.38
C PRO A 181 1.11 0.37 10.43
N SER A 182 -0.01 1.06 10.60
CA SER A 182 -0.23 2.36 10.00
C SER A 182 0.59 3.45 10.74
N PHE A 183 0.83 4.59 10.07
CA PHE A 183 1.52 5.71 10.70
C PHE A 183 0.63 6.49 11.69
N TYR A 184 -0.71 6.54 11.43
CA TYR A 184 -1.70 7.18 12.29
C TYR A 184 -3.15 6.89 11.87
N PRO A 185 -4.06 6.53 12.81
CA PRO A 185 -3.74 6.08 14.17
C PRO A 185 -2.85 4.85 14.12
N THR A 186 -2.12 4.56 15.18
CA THR A 186 -1.14 3.48 15.16
C THR A 186 -1.12 2.73 16.49
N SER A 187 -0.78 1.46 16.42
CA SER A 187 -0.55 0.59 17.57
C SER A 187 0.93 0.55 18.01
N ILE A 188 1.82 1.25 17.30
CA ILE A 188 3.28 1.06 17.43
C ILE A 188 3.78 1.28 18.85
N GLU A 189 3.32 2.32 19.55
CA GLU A 189 3.78 2.64 20.91
C GLU A 189 3.34 1.58 21.94
N LYS A 190 2.30 0.81 21.60
CA LYS A 190 1.75 -0.24 22.44
C LYS A 190 2.31 -1.63 22.12
N ILE A 191 2.58 -1.89 20.85
CA ILE A 191 3.05 -3.19 20.38
C ILE A 191 4.58 -3.28 20.38
N ALA A 192 5.31 -2.18 20.10
CA ALA A 192 6.77 -2.18 20.05
C ALA A 192 7.44 -2.74 21.32
N PRO A 193 6.98 -2.43 22.55
CA PRO A 193 7.57 -3.01 23.76
C PRO A 193 7.38 -4.54 23.88
N LEU A 194 6.45 -5.12 23.12
CA LEU A 194 6.15 -6.55 23.15
C LEU A 194 6.88 -7.33 22.06
N ILE A 195 7.38 -6.65 21.03
CA ILE A 195 8.10 -7.27 19.90
C ILE A 195 9.32 -8.09 20.35
N PRO A 196 10.15 -7.67 21.34
CA PRO A 196 11.23 -8.49 21.85
C PRO A 196 10.80 -9.82 22.44
N PHE A 197 9.62 -9.89 23.05
CA PHE A 197 9.08 -11.18 23.54
C PHE A 197 8.63 -12.08 22.40
N ILE A 198 8.01 -11.51 21.34
CA ILE A 198 7.64 -12.24 20.13
C ILE A 198 8.89 -12.78 19.41
N SER A 199 9.99 -12.01 19.40
CA SER A 199 11.23 -12.38 18.69
C SER A 199 12.02 -13.51 19.36
N GLN A 200 11.65 -13.92 20.58
CA GLN A 200 12.25 -15.09 21.22
C GLN A 200 11.96 -16.37 20.41
N ASP A 201 10.74 -16.50 19.88
CA ASP A 201 10.29 -17.69 19.16
C ASP A 201 10.13 -17.50 17.66
N PHE A 202 10.08 -16.25 17.18
CA PHE A 202 9.80 -15.91 15.79
C PHE A 202 10.83 -14.94 15.21
N ASN A 203 11.03 -14.98 13.89
CA ASN A 203 11.54 -13.81 13.19
C ASN A 203 10.45 -12.74 13.16
N VAL A 204 10.76 -11.52 13.55
CA VAL A 204 9.82 -10.39 13.45
C VAL A 204 10.33 -9.40 12.40
N VAL A 205 9.59 -9.27 11.30
CA VAL A 205 9.90 -8.31 10.25
C VAL A 205 8.98 -7.10 10.41
N ILE A 206 9.57 -5.93 10.61
CA ILE A 206 8.84 -4.67 10.77
C ILE A 206 8.85 -3.92 9.43
N LYS A 207 7.66 -3.59 8.91
CA LYS A 207 7.51 -2.75 7.72
C LYS A 207 6.69 -1.50 8.06
N LEU A 208 7.38 -0.38 8.24
CA LEU A 208 6.72 0.89 8.52
C LEU A 208 6.11 1.53 7.28
N HIS A 209 5.07 2.32 7.48
CA HIS A 209 4.52 3.19 6.44
C HIS A 209 5.54 4.29 6.06
N GLY A 210 5.60 4.70 4.79
CA GLY A 210 6.54 5.73 4.32
C GLY A 210 6.53 7.01 5.16
N PHE A 211 5.38 7.44 5.65
CA PHE A 211 5.29 8.63 6.50
C PHE A 211 5.99 8.51 7.86
N SER A 212 6.23 7.32 8.35
CA SER A 212 7.04 7.11 9.56
C SER A 212 8.52 7.46 9.35
N TRP A 213 8.96 7.45 8.10
CA TRP A 213 10.30 7.86 7.69
C TRP A 213 10.38 9.31 7.21
N GLU A 214 9.34 9.79 6.53
CA GLU A 214 9.35 11.04 5.77
C GLU A 214 8.85 12.25 6.57
N GLN A 215 7.90 12.05 7.48
CA GLN A 215 7.29 13.15 8.22
C GLN A 215 7.93 13.30 9.59
N LYS A 216 8.62 14.42 9.85
CA LYS A 216 9.31 14.72 11.11
C LYS A 216 8.53 14.36 12.38
N ARG A 217 7.20 14.58 12.36
CA ARG A 217 6.32 14.27 13.50
C ARG A 217 6.13 12.78 13.78
N PHE A 218 6.57 11.90 12.88
CA PHE A 218 6.44 10.44 12.99
C PHE A 218 7.81 9.74 12.99
N HIS A 219 8.94 10.47 12.88
CA HIS A 219 10.29 9.89 12.88
C HIS A 219 10.57 9.03 14.11
N TYR A 220 9.98 9.38 15.26
CA TYR A 220 10.11 8.57 16.48
C TYR A 220 9.69 7.10 16.28
N GLN A 221 8.82 6.81 15.30
CA GLN A 221 8.38 5.44 14.98
C GLN A 221 9.52 4.64 14.32
N SER A 222 10.26 5.27 13.41
CA SER A 222 11.42 4.63 12.78
C SER A 222 12.58 4.52 13.78
N GLU A 223 12.82 5.55 14.59
CA GLU A 223 13.84 5.53 15.64
C GLU A 223 13.61 4.39 16.64
N LEU A 224 12.38 4.23 17.12
CA LEU A 224 11.97 3.14 18.01
C LEU A 224 12.22 1.76 17.37
N CYS A 225 11.88 1.59 16.09
CA CYS A 225 12.07 0.31 15.40
C CYS A 225 13.54 0.02 15.09
N VAL A 226 14.37 1.04 14.83
CA VAL A 226 15.83 0.89 14.71
C VAL A 226 16.43 0.42 16.02
N GLU A 227 15.99 0.98 17.16
CA GLU A 227 16.43 0.54 18.48
C GLU A 227 16.07 -0.93 18.76
N LEU A 228 14.86 -1.35 18.38
CA LEU A 228 14.41 -2.75 18.51
C LEU A 228 15.29 -3.70 17.69
N GLU A 229 15.59 -3.36 16.44
CA GLU A 229 16.45 -4.15 15.55
C GLU A 229 17.88 -4.25 16.10
N ASN A 230 18.47 -3.13 16.55
CA ASN A 230 19.83 -3.09 17.09
C ASN A 230 20.01 -3.94 18.36
N ASN A 231 18.96 -4.14 19.13
CA ASN A 231 19.00 -4.86 20.38
C ASN A 231 18.53 -6.32 20.29
N ASN A 232 18.05 -6.78 19.11
CA ASN A 232 17.46 -8.11 18.96
C ASN A 232 17.76 -8.70 17.58
N GLU A 233 18.50 -9.79 17.51
CA GLU A 233 18.93 -10.42 16.27
C GLU A 233 17.77 -10.93 15.37
N ASN A 234 16.65 -11.36 15.98
CA ASN A 234 15.46 -11.87 15.26
C ASN A 234 14.45 -10.77 14.90
N ILE A 235 14.77 -9.49 15.14
CA ILE A 235 13.95 -8.35 14.72
C ILE A 235 14.64 -7.70 13.53
N LYS A 236 13.92 -7.56 12.41
CA LYS A 236 14.45 -6.95 11.18
C LYS A 236 13.55 -5.81 10.73
N LEU A 237 14.13 -4.62 10.58
CA LEU A 237 13.43 -3.43 10.10
C LEU A 237 13.67 -3.25 8.61
N VAL A 238 12.59 -3.31 7.83
CA VAL A 238 12.67 -3.10 6.39
C VAL A 238 12.93 -1.64 6.08
N SER A 239 14.05 -1.35 5.43
CA SER A 239 14.44 0.02 5.07
C SER A 239 13.44 0.70 4.13
N ASN A 240 13.40 2.06 4.16
CA ASN A 240 12.43 2.85 3.40
C ASN A 240 12.56 2.72 1.87
N ASN A 241 13.75 2.36 1.36
CA ASN A 241 13.98 2.14 -0.07
C ASN A 241 13.36 0.83 -0.61
N LYS A 242 12.98 -0.11 0.26
CA LYS A 242 12.24 -1.32 -0.08
C LYS A 242 10.74 -1.02 -0.03
N VAL A 243 10.22 -0.36 -1.06
CA VAL A 243 8.83 0.14 -1.09
C VAL A 243 7.79 -0.98 -1.26
N ASP A 244 8.15 -2.08 -1.93
CA ASP A 244 7.25 -3.22 -2.15
C ASP A 244 7.14 -4.09 -0.89
N ILE A 245 5.92 -4.29 -0.42
CA ILE A 245 5.61 -5.13 0.75
C ILE A 245 5.24 -6.56 0.35
N VAL A 246 4.92 -6.82 -0.91
CA VAL A 246 4.41 -8.13 -1.37
C VAL A 246 5.37 -9.29 -1.09
N PRO A 247 6.71 -9.16 -1.25
CA PRO A 247 7.65 -10.20 -0.85
C PRO A 247 7.54 -10.56 0.63
N LEU A 248 7.27 -9.57 1.50
CA LEU A 248 7.13 -9.79 2.94
C LEU A 248 5.84 -10.55 3.26
N TYR A 249 4.77 -10.33 2.50
CA TYR A 249 3.54 -11.12 2.63
C TYR A 249 3.79 -12.61 2.35
N LYS A 250 4.58 -12.91 1.31
CA LYS A 250 4.93 -14.31 0.97
C LYS A 250 5.77 -14.98 2.06
N ILE A 251 6.66 -14.23 2.70
CA ILE A 251 7.56 -14.74 3.75
C ILE A 251 6.80 -15.00 5.05
N ALA A 252 5.89 -14.11 5.45
CA ALA A 252 5.26 -14.13 6.76
C ALA A 252 4.19 -15.22 6.91
N GLU A 253 4.22 -15.97 8.00
CA GLU A 253 3.18 -16.93 8.40
C GLU A 253 1.99 -16.26 9.08
N ALA A 254 2.19 -15.07 9.68
CA ALA A 254 1.11 -14.24 10.22
C ALA A 254 1.42 -12.75 10.06
N LEU A 255 0.36 -11.95 9.99
CA LEU A 255 0.42 -10.50 9.95
C LEU A 255 -0.11 -9.93 11.27
N ILE A 256 0.67 -9.03 11.89
CA ILE A 256 0.19 -8.11 12.94
C ILE A 256 0.08 -6.74 12.30
N THR A 257 -1.08 -6.12 12.40
CA THR A 257 -1.35 -4.79 11.84
C THR A 257 -2.36 -4.02 12.68
N ASP A 258 -2.74 -2.84 12.25
CA ASP A 258 -3.77 -2.02 12.90
C ASP A 258 -4.81 -1.51 11.87
N ILE A 259 -5.15 -0.22 11.84
CA ILE A 259 -6.05 0.36 10.81
C ILE A 259 -5.27 0.59 9.51
N SER A 260 -4.93 -0.50 8.84
CA SER A 260 -4.09 -0.49 7.63
C SER A 260 -4.73 -1.31 6.50
N SER A 261 -4.49 -0.90 5.26
CA SER A 261 -4.89 -1.67 4.08
C SER A 261 -4.19 -3.04 3.98
N THR A 262 -3.07 -3.21 4.70
CA THR A 262 -2.29 -4.46 4.70
C THR A 262 -3.11 -5.67 5.11
N MET A 263 -4.13 -5.52 6.00
CA MET A 263 -5.00 -6.63 6.38
C MET A 263 -5.82 -7.18 5.21
N PHE A 264 -6.26 -6.31 4.29
CA PHE A 264 -7.00 -6.72 3.08
C PHE A 264 -6.04 -7.25 2.02
N GLU A 265 -4.88 -6.64 1.87
CA GLU A 265 -3.85 -7.05 0.93
C GLU A 265 -3.27 -8.43 1.24
N TYR A 266 -3.31 -8.86 2.52
CA TYR A 266 -2.83 -10.16 2.99
C TYR A 266 -3.86 -11.29 2.85
N LEU A 267 -5.15 -10.98 2.63
CA LEU A 267 -6.25 -11.95 2.52
C LEU A 267 -6.03 -13.07 1.49
N PRO A 268 -5.42 -12.81 0.31
CA PRO A 268 -5.21 -13.85 -0.69
C PRO A 268 -4.35 -15.03 -0.23
N LEU A 269 -3.52 -14.82 0.79
CA LEU A 269 -2.67 -15.86 1.36
C LEU A 269 -3.41 -16.76 2.36
N ASN A 270 -4.58 -16.35 2.80
CA ASN A 270 -5.41 -17.04 3.77
C ASN A 270 -4.68 -17.44 5.07
N ARG A 271 -3.69 -16.63 5.48
CA ARG A 271 -2.90 -16.79 6.70
C ARG A 271 -3.46 -15.94 7.84
N PRO A 272 -3.14 -16.24 9.12
CA PRO A 272 -3.60 -15.49 10.27
C PRO A 272 -3.30 -13.98 10.20
N ILE A 273 -4.28 -13.17 10.61
CA ILE A 273 -4.16 -11.71 10.73
C ILE A 273 -4.58 -11.31 12.13
N ILE A 274 -3.70 -10.58 12.82
CA ILE A 274 -3.97 -10.02 14.14
C ILE A 274 -4.09 -8.52 14.00
N GLN A 275 -5.25 -7.99 14.36
CA GLN A 275 -5.51 -6.56 14.36
C GLN A 275 -5.34 -6.00 15.78
N ALA A 276 -4.30 -5.20 15.97
CA ALA A 276 -4.05 -4.48 17.21
C ALA A 276 -4.95 -3.22 17.27
N GLU A 277 -6.09 -3.31 17.94
CA GLU A 277 -7.02 -2.19 18.12
C GLU A 277 -6.65 -1.30 19.33
N CYS A 278 -5.40 -1.38 19.79
CA CYS A 278 -4.84 -0.60 20.92
C CYS A 278 -4.11 0.65 20.43
N TYR A 279 -4.83 1.59 19.84
CA TYR A 279 -4.23 2.76 19.17
C TYR A 279 -3.75 3.84 20.12
N THR A 280 -2.64 4.48 19.76
CA THR A 280 -2.24 5.77 20.33
C THR A 280 -2.85 6.91 19.52
N LEU A 281 -3.63 7.75 20.19
CA LEU A 281 -4.28 8.92 19.59
C LEU A 281 -3.59 10.20 20.05
N ARG A 282 -3.51 11.19 19.13
CA ARG A 282 -3.07 12.55 19.45
C ARG A 282 -4.03 13.20 20.44
N LEU A 283 -3.51 14.09 21.28
CA LEU A 283 -4.28 14.78 22.32
C LEU A 283 -5.59 15.38 21.78
N LYS A 284 -5.54 16.08 20.64
CA LYS A 284 -6.73 16.64 19.98
C LYS A 284 -7.80 15.60 19.60
N HIS A 285 -7.40 14.37 19.28
CA HIS A 285 -8.32 13.28 18.94
C HIS A 285 -8.76 12.49 20.18
N LYS A 286 -8.00 12.55 21.28
CA LYS A 286 -8.45 12.06 22.60
C LYS A 286 -9.55 12.96 23.15
N ILE A 287 -9.40 14.31 22.99
CA ILE A 287 -10.39 15.29 23.48
C ILE A 287 -11.61 15.35 22.55
N PHE A 288 -11.38 15.40 21.22
CA PHE A 288 -12.44 15.51 20.21
C PHE A 288 -12.59 14.21 19.43
N GLN A 289 -13.07 13.15 20.08
CA GLN A 289 -13.22 11.82 19.49
C GLN A 289 -14.06 11.82 18.21
N SER A 290 -15.10 12.65 18.13
CA SER A 290 -15.94 12.79 16.92
C SER A 290 -15.13 13.19 15.67
N ARG A 291 -14.06 13.97 15.81
CA ARG A 291 -13.17 14.34 14.69
C ARG A 291 -12.30 13.18 14.22
N PHE A 292 -12.00 12.25 15.12
CA PHE A 292 -11.28 11.02 14.80
C PHE A 292 -12.22 10.03 14.10
N ILE A 293 -13.39 9.79 14.68
CA ILE A 293 -14.42 8.88 14.16
C ILE A 293 -14.81 9.24 12.72
N LYS A 294 -15.00 10.52 12.42
CA LYS A 294 -15.30 11.00 11.05
C LYS A 294 -14.22 10.70 10.01
N LYS A 295 -13.01 10.31 10.41
CA LYS A 295 -11.92 9.92 9.48
C LYS A 295 -11.90 8.43 9.21
N LEU A 296 -12.61 7.67 10.00
CA LEU A 296 -12.71 6.22 9.88
C LEU A 296 -13.97 5.86 9.11
N ASP A 297 -13.86 4.83 8.30
CA ASP A 297 -15.01 4.17 7.73
C ASP A 297 -15.53 3.14 8.74
N ILE A 298 -16.45 3.58 9.61
CA ILE A 298 -16.99 2.77 10.70
C ILE A 298 -17.76 1.57 10.14
N THR A 299 -18.53 1.77 9.07
CA THR A 299 -19.30 0.71 8.45
C THR A 299 -18.38 -0.41 7.99
N ARG A 300 -17.31 -0.07 7.28
CA ARG A 300 -16.33 -1.05 6.81
C ARG A 300 -15.52 -1.67 7.95
N GLN A 301 -15.27 -0.94 9.05
CA GLN A 301 -14.64 -1.52 10.23
C GLN A 301 -15.50 -2.60 10.90
N GLN A 302 -16.82 -2.45 10.87
CA GLN A 302 -17.76 -3.45 11.38
C GLN A 302 -17.77 -4.73 10.53
N GLU A 303 -17.46 -4.61 9.24
CA GLU A 303 -17.31 -5.75 8.32
C GLU A 303 -16.01 -6.55 8.52
N VAL A 304 -15.06 -6.02 9.31
CA VAL A 304 -13.80 -6.72 9.62
C VAL A 304 -14.05 -7.75 10.72
N ASP A 305 -14.45 -8.96 10.33
CA ASP A 305 -14.71 -10.11 11.20
C ASP A 305 -13.78 -11.31 10.95
N PHE A 306 -12.82 -11.13 10.04
CA PHE A 306 -11.88 -12.14 9.52
C PHE A 306 -10.49 -12.11 10.18
N VAL A 307 -10.32 -11.29 11.20
CA VAL A 307 -9.06 -11.06 11.92
C VAL A 307 -9.23 -11.37 13.40
N TYR A 308 -8.14 -11.66 14.09
CA TYR A 308 -8.11 -11.72 15.54
C TYR A 308 -7.89 -10.32 16.10
N LYS A 309 -8.91 -9.73 16.71
CA LYS A 309 -8.86 -8.39 17.32
C LYS A 309 -8.21 -8.45 18.70
N VAL A 310 -7.24 -7.59 18.94
CA VAL A 310 -6.52 -7.44 20.21
C VAL A 310 -6.72 -6.02 20.72
N LEU A 311 -7.47 -5.90 21.82
CA LEU A 311 -7.75 -4.62 22.49
C LEU A 311 -6.68 -4.29 23.53
N ASN A 312 -6.21 -5.31 24.27
CA ASN A 312 -5.12 -5.19 25.23
C ASN A 312 -3.82 -5.63 24.57
N PRO A 313 -2.79 -4.78 24.50
CA PRO A 313 -1.53 -5.13 23.85
C PRO A 313 -0.92 -6.44 24.36
N GLU A 314 -1.04 -6.72 25.67
CA GLU A 314 -0.50 -7.90 26.33
C GLU A 314 -1.06 -9.22 25.79
N ASP A 315 -2.25 -9.20 25.18
CA ASP A 315 -2.88 -10.37 24.58
C ASP A 315 -2.30 -10.73 23.20
N VAL A 316 -1.44 -9.87 22.60
CA VAL A 316 -0.95 -10.07 21.24
C VAL A 316 -0.17 -11.37 21.09
N LEU A 317 0.69 -11.69 22.05
CA LEU A 317 1.54 -12.90 22.02
C LEU A 317 0.70 -14.16 22.13
N SER A 318 -0.19 -14.24 23.12
CA SER A 318 -1.08 -15.39 23.30
C SER A 318 -2.00 -15.59 22.09
N ARG A 319 -2.50 -14.50 21.51
CA ARG A 319 -3.34 -14.54 20.33
C ARG A 319 -2.56 -14.97 19.08
N LEU A 320 -1.28 -14.58 18.97
CA LEU A 320 -0.40 -15.00 17.89
C LEU A 320 -0.16 -16.51 17.92
N TYR A 321 0.19 -17.07 19.08
CA TYR A 321 0.34 -18.52 19.24
C TYR A 321 -0.94 -19.26 18.88
N PHE A 322 -2.07 -18.85 19.48
CA PHE A 322 -3.36 -19.45 19.17
C PHE A 322 -3.67 -19.45 17.66
N ALA A 323 -3.44 -18.34 16.98
CA ALA A 323 -3.72 -18.19 15.55
C ALA A 323 -2.79 -19.06 14.68
N LEU A 324 -1.51 -19.24 15.07
CA LEU A 324 -0.55 -20.08 14.37
C LEU A 324 -0.77 -21.58 14.60
N ASP A 325 -1.31 -21.95 15.76
CA ASP A 325 -1.68 -23.33 16.09
C ASP A 325 -3.03 -23.73 15.48
N ASN A 326 -3.91 -22.73 15.23
CA ASN A 326 -5.24 -22.91 14.66
C ASN A 326 -5.46 -22.10 13.37
N PRO A 327 -4.60 -22.24 12.32
CA PRO A 327 -4.64 -21.37 11.13
C PRO A 327 -5.95 -21.51 10.33
N GLY A 328 -6.67 -22.62 10.51
CA GLY A 328 -7.94 -22.90 9.86
C GLY A 328 -9.15 -22.19 10.47
N GLU A 329 -9.11 -21.77 11.73
CA GLU A 329 -10.27 -21.23 12.45
C GLU A 329 -10.95 -20.06 11.72
N MET A 330 -10.18 -19.06 11.27
CA MET A 330 -10.70 -17.91 10.54
C MET A 330 -10.59 -18.07 9.01
N SER A 331 -10.18 -19.23 8.50
CA SER A 331 -9.89 -19.44 7.07
C SER A 331 -11.10 -19.16 6.17
N ASN A 332 -12.27 -19.64 6.56
CA ASN A 332 -13.50 -19.40 5.78
C ASN A 332 -13.88 -17.91 5.76
N LYS A 333 -13.78 -17.22 6.90
CA LYS A 333 -14.04 -15.78 6.99
C LYS A 333 -13.06 -14.98 6.13
N ARG A 334 -11.74 -15.31 6.16
CA ARG A 334 -10.76 -14.67 5.28
C ARG A 334 -11.03 -14.93 3.81
N SER A 335 -11.47 -16.14 3.44
CA SER A 335 -11.82 -16.47 2.05
C SER A 335 -13.03 -15.68 1.56
N ILE A 336 -14.05 -15.49 2.41
CA ILE A 336 -15.23 -14.67 2.10
C ILE A 336 -14.81 -13.19 1.99
N ALA A 337 -14.03 -12.69 2.95
CA ALA A 337 -13.53 -11.31 2.93
C ALA A 337 -12.68 -11.04 1.68
N CYS A 338 -11.82 -11.98 1.28
CA CYS A 338 -11.04 -11.86 0.05
C CYS A 338 -11.92 -11.63 -1.18
N LYS A 339 -13.03 -12.36 -1.30
CA LYS A 339 -13.99 -12.19 -2.42
C LYS A 339 -14.76 -10.86 -2.34
N ASN A 340 -15.04 -10.38 -1.14
CA ASN A 340 -15.81 -9.15 -0.94
C ASN A 340 -14.97 -7.88 -1.16
N PHE A 341 -13.72 -7.88 -0.66
CA PHE A 341 -12.83 -6.72 -0.69
C PHE A 341 -11.85 -6.69 -1.85
N LEU A 342 -11.72 -7.80 -2.58
CA LEU A 342 -10.79 -7.93 -3.71
C LEU A 342 -11.49 -8.56 -4.92
N TYR A 343 -11.37 -7.90 -6.07
CA TYR A 343 -11.83 -8.46 -7.33
C TYR A 343 -10.70 -9.23 -8.00
N LYS A 344 -10.88 -10.55 -8.20
CA LYS A 344 -9.97 -11.45 -8.95
C LYS A 344 -8.48 -11.21 -8.65
N VAL A 345 -7.95 -11.89 -7.66
CA VAL A 345 -6.50 -11.87 -7.38
C VAL A 345 -5.80 -12.88 -8.30
N ASP A 346 -5.82 -12.60 -9.59
CA ASP A 346 -5.36 -13.48 -10.68
C ASP A 346 -4.09 -12.95 -11.40
N GLY A 347 -3.48 -11.86 -10.86
CA GLY A 347 -2.31 -11.24 -11.47
C GLY A 347 -2.61 -10.40 -12.71
N LYS A 348 -3.88 -10.04 -12.96
CA LYS A 348 -4.33 -9.37 -14.19
C LYS A 348 -5.07 -8.05 -13.95
N ALA A 349 -4.95 -7.46 -12.76
CA ALA A 349 -5.59 -6.18 -12.48
C ALA A 349 -5.02 -5.07 -13.37
N SER A 350 -3.70 -5.07 -13.57
CA SER A 350 -3.02 -4.11 -14.46
C SER A 350 -3.37 -4.33 -15.92
N GLU A 351 -3.46 -5.58 -16.39
CA GLU A 351 -3.92 -5.92 -17.75
C GLU A 351 -5.33 -5.37 -18.00
N ARG A 352 -6.26 -5.58 -17.06
CA ARG A 352 -7.65 -5.06 -17.17
C ARG A 352 -7.67 -3.53 -17.23
N LEU A 353 -6.86 -2.86 -16.41
CA LEU A 353 -6.77 -1.40 -16.44
C LEU A 353 -6.20 -0.88 -17.75
N VAL A 354 -5.12 -1.48 -18.26
CA VAL A 354 -4.53 -1.06 -19.53
C VAL A 354 -5.49 -1.29 -20.70
N ASN A 355 -6.24 -2.42 -20.70
CA ASN A 355 -7.31 -2.66 -21.68
C ASN A 355 -8.39 -1.57 -21.62
N ALA A 356 -8.82 -1.13 -20.42
CA ALA A 356 -9.77 -0.04 -20.28
C ALA A 356 -9.23 1.29 -20.84
N ILE A 357 -7.94 1.59 -20.63
CA ILE A 357 -7.28 2.78 -21.18
C ILE A 357 -7.19 2.72 -22.72
N GLU A 358 -6.97 1.55 -23.30
CA GLU A 358 -6.87 1.39 -24.76
C GLU A 358 -8.22 1.48 -25.45
N ASN A 359 -9.30 1.11 -24.78
CA ASN A 359 -10.66 1.12 -25.29
C ASN A 359 -11.41 2.45 -25.03
N PHE A 360 -10.80 3.38 -24.29
CA PHE A 360 -11.36 4.71 -24.00
C PHE A 360 -11.15 5.64 -25.19
#